data_afce9f008c2e2b54d4a55525a44a6608
#
_entry.id   afce9f008c2e2b54d4a55525a44a6608
#
_cell.length_a   1.000
_cell.length_b   1.000
_cell.length_c   1.000
_cell.angle_alpha   90.00
_cell.angle_beta   90.00
_cell.angle_gamma   90.00
#
_symmetry.space_group_name_H-M   'P 1'
#
loop_
_entity.id
_entity.type
_entity.pdbx_description
1 polymer ?
#
loop_
_entity_poly.entity_id
_entity_poly.type
_entity_poly.pdbx_seq_one_letter_code
_entity_poly.pdbx_strand_id
1 'polypeptide(L)'
;YIHEEINQSILRIPRLTLYQNAIYCVFHDNVVANFYYHLHEYSYGKFFSYMLNKHFPKVNKIGFQHGPASMRKVLYFLSKYETGYKKKNYRKFLPMPDSVLAEDNYSKRVYEAANYTNIKVMKEVYRLDYLKYISRDHIKKGTVLIACGLHDSKILLDEMRREISINKDRIYYFKLHPRSNQENTLNEIYNINLGNVKIA
;
A
#
# COMPACT_ATOMS: atom_id res chain seq x y z
N TYR A 1 19.90 -7.50 -5.19
CA TYR A 1 18.47 -7.51 -4.82
C TYR A 1 18.20 -8.49 -3.65
N ILE A 2 18.53 -9.79 -3.79
CA ILE A 2 18.30 -10.81 -2.73
C ILE A 2 19.04 -10.47 -1.44
N HIS A 3 20.32 -10.07 -1.54
CA HIS A 3 21.11 -9.65 -0.38
C HIS A 3 20.52 -8.44 0.34
N GLU A 4 19.98 -7.48 -0.39
CA GLU A 4 19.34 -6.30 0.17
C GLU A 4 18.05 -6.65 0.92
N GLU A 5 17.23 -7.53 0.36
CA GLU A 5 16.00 -8.03 1.01
C GLU A 5 16.32 -8.84 2.29
N ILE A 6 17.37 -9.65 2.27
CA ILE A 6 17.82 -10.39 3.46
C ILE A 6 18.28 -9.41 4.55
N ASN A 7 19.12 -8.44 4.21
CA ASN A 7 19.60 -7.43 5.15
C ASN A 7 18.45 -6.61 5.73
N GLN A 8 17.52 -6.16 4.90
CA GLN A 8 16.34 -5.43 5.35
C GLN A 8 15.45 -6.29 6.28
N SER A 9 15.34 -7.58 6.01
CA SER A 9 14.60 -8.51 6.86
C SER A 9 15.27 -8.69 8.23
N ILE A 10 16.59 -8.85 8.26
CA ILE A 10 17.38 -8.97 9.50
C ILE A 10 17.25 -7.70 10.35
N LEU A 11 17.37 -6.52 9.75
CA LEU A 11 17.26 -5.23 10.45
C LEU A 11 15.86 -5.01 11.08
N ARG A 12 14.83 -5.70 10.58
CA ARG A 12 13.47 -5.63 11.14
C ARG A 12 13.24 -6.53 12.33
N ILE A 13 14.06 -7.56 12.53
CA ILE A 13 13.88 -8.55 13.61
C ILE A 13 13.77 -7.91 15.01
N PRO A 14 14.64 -6.97 15.43
CA PRO A 14 14.51 -6.36 16.75
C PRO A 14 13.17 -5.68 16.96
N ARG A 15 12.67 -4.96 15.95
CA ARG A 15 11.37 -4.29 16.02
C ARG A 15 10.22 -5.29 16.04
N LEU A 16 10.30 -6.37 15.28
CA LEU A 16 9.29 -7.43 15.31
C LEU A 16 9.23 -8.12 16.67
N THR A 17 10.38 -8.30 17.32
CA THR A 17 10.46 -8.84 18.68
C THR A 17 9.77 -7.92 19.70
N LEU A 18 9.98 -6.61 19.59
CA LEU A 18 9.27 -5.63 20.44
C LEU A 18 7.76 -5.69 20.22
N TYR A 19 7.30 -5.78 18.99
CA TYR A 19 5.88 -5.93 18.68
C TYR A 19 5.31 -7.26 19.23
N GLN A 20 6.07 -8.34 19.14
CA GLN A 20 5.67 -9.62 19.72
C GLN A 20 5.42 -9.49 21.22
N ASN A 21 6.35 -8.90 21.94
CA ASN A 21 6.24 -8.73 23.39
C ASN A 21 5.05 -7.83 23.74
N ALA A 22 4.87 -6.70 23.05
CA ALA A 22 3.75 -5.80 23.29
C ALA A 22 2.40 -6.49 23.04
N ILE A 23 2.26 -7.21 21.94
CA ILE A 23 1.03 -7.97 21.64
C ILE A 23 0.81 -9.05 22.69
N TYR A 24 1.87 -9.76 23.09
CA TYR A 24 1.77 -10.80 24.09
C TYR A 24 1.22 -10.27 25.41
N CYS A 25 1.74 -9.14 25.92
CA CYS A 25 1.23 -8.48 27.11
C CYS A 25 -0.24 -8.10 26.98
N VAL A 26 -0.60 -7.40 25.89
CA VAL A 26 -1.97 -6.94 25.67
C VAL A 26 -2.96 -8.11 25.60
N PHE A 27 -2.62 -9.17 24.88
CA PHE A 27 -3.53 -10.30 24.65
C PHE A 27 -3.55 -11.30 25.80
N HIS A 28 -2.51 -11.31 26.66
CA HIS A 28 -2.49 -12.12 27.87
C HIS A 28 -3.46 -11.56 28.90
N ASP A 29 -3.49 -10.23 29.05
CA ASP A 29 -4.26 -9.54 30.08
C ASP A 29 -5.70 -9.20 29.64
N ASN A 30 -6.02 -9.39 28.35
CA ASN A 30 -7.29 -9.00 27.78
C ASN A 30 -7.90 -10.10 26.89
N VAL A 31 -9.21 -10.21 26.91
CA VAL A 31 -9.95 -11.06 25.97
C VAL A 31 -10.12 -10.31 24.65
N VAL A 32 -9.31 -10.64 23.66
CA VAL A 32 -9.36 -10.05 22.31
C VAL A 32 -10.08 -10.99 21.38
N ALA A 33 -11.24 -10.58 20.85
CA ALA A 33 -12.00 -11.35 19.87
C ALA A 33 -11.52 -11.12 18.44
N ASN A 34 -11.25 -9.88 18.09
CA ASN A 34 -10.86 -9.49 16.73
C ASN A 34 -9.62 -8.61 16.73
N PHE A 35 -8.73 -8.85 15.80
CA PHE A 35 -7.55 -8.05 15.52
C PHE A 35 -7.59 -7.53 14.10
N TYR A 36 -7.72 -6.21 13.96
CA TYR A 36 -7.70 -5.52 12.67
C TYR A 36 -6.33 -4.94 12.40
N TYR A 37 -5.78 -5.17 11.23
CA TYR A 37 -4.49 -4.63 10.85
C TYR A 37 -4.41 -4.34 9.36
N HIS A 38 -3.54 -3.42 8.99
CA HIS A 38 -3.23 -3.20 7.58
C HIS A 38 -2.66 -4.49 6.99
N LEU A 39 -3.35 -5.03 5.99
CA LEU A 39 -2.84 -6.19 5.25
C LEU A 39 -1.63 -5.73 4.44
N HIS A 40 -0.49 -5.82 5.11
CA HIS A 40 0.77 -5.42 4.52
C HIS A 40 1.45 -6.65 3.91
N GLU A 41 1.81 -6.52 2.65
CA GLU A 41 2.51 -7.56 1.89
C GLU A 41 3.92 -7.86 2.40
N TYR A 42 4.45 -6.97 3.27
CA TYR A 42 5.77 -7.10 3.87
C TYR A 42 5.75 -7.86 5.20
N SER A 43 6.92 -7.96 5.82
CA SER A 43 7.17 -8.73 7.02
C SER A 43 6.21 -8.45 8.18
N TYR A 44 5.73 -7.23 8.35
CA TYR A 44 4.85 -6.86 9.48
C TYR A 44 3.49 -7.57 9.43
N GLY A 45 2.80 -7.51 8.30
CA GLY A 45 1.49 -8.16 8.18
C GLY A 45 1.59 -9.68 8.28
N LYS A 46 2.61 -10.26 7.66
CA LYS A 46 2.91 -11.69 7.76
C LYS A 46 3.25 -12.08 9.20
N PHE A 47 4.03 -11.25 9.89
CA PHE A 47 4.40 -11.48 11.28
C PHE A 47 3.18 -11.47 12.22
N PHE A 48 2.29 -10.48 12.10
CA PHE A 48 1.08 -10.43 12.93
C PHE A 48 0.22 -11.68 12.74
N SER A 49 -0.02 -12.07 11.50
CA SER A 49 -0.79 -13.27 11.19
C SER A 49 -0.14 -14.53 11.79
N TYR A 50 1.15 -14.70 11.59
CA TYR A 50 1.91 -15.84 12.09
C TYR A 50 1.88 -15.90 13.63
N MET A 51 2.21 -14.78 14.28
CA MET A 51 2.30 -14.70 15.73
C MET A 51 0.95 -14.97 16.40
N LEU A 52 -0.11 -14.36 15.89
CA LEU A 52 -1.46 -14.58 16.40
C LEU A 52 -1.95 -16.01 16.15
N ASN A 53 -1.67 -16.58 14.99
CA ASN A 53 -2.01 -17.98 14.71
C ASN A 53 -1.31 -18.95 15.66
N LYS A 54 -0.07 -18.65 16.03
CA LYS A 54 0.75 -19.49 16.91
C LYS A 54 0.33 -19.39 18.39
N HIS A 55 0.12 -18.19 18.87
CA HIS A 55 -0.03 -17.94 20.32
C HIS A 55 -1.48 -17.64 20.73
N PHE A 56 -2.28 -17.07 19.82
CA PHE A 56 -3.67 -16.66 20.09
C PHE A 56 -4.62 -17.13 19.00
N PRO A 57 -4.73 -18.45 18.76
CA PRO A 57 -5.46 -18.99 17.61
C PRO A 57 -6.97 -18.72 17.60
N LYS A 58 -7.52 -18.32 18.76
CA LYS A 58 -8.93 -17.94 18.89
C LYS A 58 -9.23 -16.52 18.44
N VAL A 59 -8.21 -15.67 18.31
CA VAL A 59 -8.36 -14.29 17.82
C VAL A 59 -8.63 -14.30 16.33
N ASN A 60 -9.72 -13.67 15.93
CA ASN A 60 -10.05 -13.50 14.51
C ASN A 60 -9.20 -12.38 13.90
N LYS A 61 -8.40 -12.70 12.88
CA LYS A 61 -7.47 -11.81 12.21
C LYS A 61 -8.09 -11.25 10.95
N ILE A 62 -8.28 -9.94 10.90
CA ILE A 62 -8.91 -9.24 9.81
C ILE A 62 -7.89 -8.28 9.18
N GLY A 63 -7.39 -8.65 8.02
CA GLY A 63 -6.50 -7.79 7.25
C GLY A 63 -7.30 -6.85 6.36
N PHE A 64 -7.06 -5.55 6.43
CA PHE A 64 -7.67 -4.61 5.49
C PHE A 64 -6.65 -4.04 4.51
N GLN A 65 -7.10 -3.83 3.30
CA GLN A 65 -6.28 -3.33 2.21
C GLN A 65 -5.66 -1.98 2.57
N HIS A 66 -4.35 -1.84 2.35
CA HIS A 66 -3.59 -0.64 2.68
C HIS A 66 -3.25 0.25 1.48
N GLY A 67 -3.41 -0.23 0.30
CA GLY A 67 -3.08 0.51 -0.92
C GLY A 67 -3.59 -0.23 -2.15
N PRO A 68 -3.34 0.26 -3.36
CA PRO A 68 -3.84 -0.38 -4.56
C PRO A 68 -3.36 -1.83 -4.67
N ALA A 69 -4.29 -2.75 -4.80
CA ALA A 69 -3.98 -4.14 -5.12
C ALA A 69 -3.68 -4.26 -6.62
N SER A 70 -2.75 -5.13 -7.00
CA SER A 70 -2.36 -5.33 -8.39
C SER A 70 -1.89 -6.75 -8.61
N MET A 71 -2.25 -7.34 -9.75
CA MET A 71 -1.72 -8.63 -10.21
C MET A 71 -0.20 -8.62 -10.43
N ARG A 72 0.42 -7.43 -10.54
CA ARG A 72 1.87 -7.26 -10.68
C ARG A 72 2.62 -7.25 -9.36
N LYS A 73 1.93 -7.12 -8.24
CA LYS A 73 2.53 -7.18 -6.90
C LYS A 73 2.66 -8.61 -6.45
N VAL A 74 3.72 -9.27 -6.88
CA VAL A 74 3.99 -10.70 -6.56
C VAL A 74 4.05 -10.99 -5.06
N LEU A 75 4.30 -10.01 -4.22
CA LEU A 75 4.34 -10.12 -2.75
C LEU A 75 3.01 -10.56 -2.12
N TYR A 76 1.88 -10.36 -2.80
CA TYR A 76 0.58 -10.86 -2.36
C TYR A 76 0.44 -12.37 -2.60
N PHE A 77 1.10 -12.90 -3.62
CA PHE A 77 0.84 -14.23 -4.10
C PHE A 77 1.56 -15.27 -3.23
N LEU A 78 0.77 -16.16 -2.67
CA LEU A 78 1.24 -17.32 -1.94
C LEU A 78 0.94 -18.56 -2.75
N SER A 79 1.87 -19.52 -2.78
CA SER A 79 1.62 -20.76 -3.46
C SER A 79 0.56 -21.58 -2.71
N LYS A 80 -0.18 -22.43 -3.42
CA LYS A 80 -1.14 -23.36 -2.80
C LYS A 80 -0.46 -24.31 -1.81
N TYR A 81 0.82 -24.58 -2.00
CA TYR A 81 1.62 -25.39 -1.08
C TYR A 81 1.93 -24.63 0.21
N GLU A 82 2.24 -23.33 0.13
CA GLU A 82 2.48 -22.47 1.29
C GLU A 82 1.19 -22.23 2.08
N THR A 83 0.05 -22.10 1.42
CA THR A 83 -1.24 -21.89 2.08
C THR A 83 -1.82 -23.15 2.71
N GLY A 84 -1.16 -24.31 2.55
CA GLY A 84 -1.53 -25.53 3.24
C GLY A 84 -2.90 -26.10 2.88
N TYR A 85 -3.33 -25.88 1.65
CA TYR A 85 -4.64 -26.23 1.13
C TYR A 85 -5.14 -27.65 1.46
N LYS A 86 -4.26 -28.57 1.89
CA LYS A 86 -4.61 -29.97 2.19
C LYS A 86 -4.25 -30.47 3.58
N LYS A 87 -3.61 -29.69 4.46
CA LYS A 87 -3.19 -30.16 5.80
C LYS A 87 -3.83 -29.36 6.91
N LYS A 88 -4.74 -29.99 7.69
CA LYS A 88 -5.47 -29.39 8.84
C LYS A 88 -4.57 -28.65 9.86
N ASN A 89 -3.31 -29.08 10.02
CA ASN A 89 -2.38 -28.48 10.98
C ASN A 89 -1.57 -27.28 10.42
N TYR A 90 -1.65 -27.00 9.13
CA TYR A 90 -0.84 -25.95 8.50
C TYR A 90 -1.36 -24.53 8.77
N ARG A 91 -2.65 -24.37 9.04
CA ARG A 91 -3.24 -23.05 9.38
C ARG A 91 -2.53 -22.35 10.55
N LYS A 92 -1.97 -23.12 11.49
CA LYS A 92 -1.27 -22.60 12.67
C LYS A 92 0.00 -21.81 12.34
N PHE A 93 0.56 -22.01 11.16
CA PHE A 93 1.81 -21.38 10.72
C PHE A 93 1.65 -20.47 9.51
N LEU A 94 0.44 -20.32 8.99
CA LEU A 94 0.20 -19.47 7.84
C LEU A 94 0.30 -17.99 8.23
N PRO A 95 1.11 -17.21 7.51
CA PRO A 95 1.19 -15.75 7.72
C PRO A 95 0.03 -15.04 7.01
N MET A 96 -1.20 -15.55 7.19
CA MET A 96 -2.40 -15.03 6.53
C MET A 96 -3.49 -14.68 7.55
N PRO A 97 -4.30 -13.64 7.29
CA PRO A 97 -5.49 -13.35 8.07
C PRO A 97 -6.58 -14.42 7.88
N ASP A 98 -7.55 -14.44 8.77
CA ASP A 98 -8.76 -15.26 8.62
C ASP A 98 -9.74 -14.66 7.60
N SER A 99 -9.68 -13.34 7.40
CA SER A 99 -10.46 -12.64 6.39
C SER A 99 -9.74 -11.38 5.88
N VAL A 100 -10.10 -10.95 4.68
CA VAL A 100 -9.57 -9.74 4.05
C VAL A 100 -10.71 -8.78 3.74
N LEU A 101 -10.51 -7.50 4.06
CA LEU A 101 -11.35 -6.41 3.63
C LEU A 101 -10.69 -5.71 2.43
N ALA A 102 -11.24 -5.92 1.25
CA ALA A 102 -10.78 -5.32 0.00
C ALA A 102 -11.52 -4.00 -0.28
N GLU A 103 -10.87 -3.06 -0.94
CA GLU A 103 -11.47 -1.75 -1.27
C GLU A 103 -12.53 -1.84 -2.36
N ASP A 104 -12.34 -2.77 -3.31
CA ASP A 104 -13.22 -2.93 -4.47
C ASP A 104 -13.23 -4.37 -5.00
N ASN A 105 -14.05 -4.61 -6.01
CA ASN A 105 -14.18 -5.91 -6.65
C ASN A 105 -12.92 -6.31 -7.45
N TYR A 106 -12.14 -5.37 -7.96
CA TYR A 106 -10.88 -5.68 -8.61
C TYR A 106 -9.87 -6.19 -7.59
N SER A 107 -9.70 -5.47 -6.48
CA SER A 107 -8.83 -5.86 -5.37
C SER A 107 -9.23 -7.21 -4.79
N LYS A 108 -10.53 -7.47 -4.64
CA LYS A 108 -11.05 -8.79 -4.23
C LYS A 108 -10.52 -9.89 -5.15
N ARG A 109 -10.64 -9.73 -6.47
CA ARG A 109 -10.14 -10.71 -7.45
C ARG A 109 -8.61 -10.92 -7.35
N VAL A 110 -7.85 -9.84 -7.09
CA VAL A 110 -6.40 -9.95 -6.88
C VAL A 110 -6.10 -10.82 -5.66
N TYR A 111 -6.78 -10.59 -4.54
CA TYR A 111 -6.57 -11.39 -3.33
C TYR A 111 -7.04 -12.85 -3.50
N GLU A 112 -8.14 -13.07 -4.22
CA GLU A 112 -8.59 -14.43 -4.57
C GLU A 112 -7.54 -15.17 -5.40
N ALA A 113 -7.00 -14.52 -6.42
CA ALA A 113 -5.92 -15.06 -7.25
C ALA A 113 -4.63 -15.31 -6.45
N ALA A 114 -4.40 -14.52 -5.40
CA ALA A 114 -3.27 -14.68 -4.47
C ALA A 114 -3.50 -15.73 -3.37
N ASN A 115 -4.57 -16.51 -3.47
CA ASN A 115 -4.98 -17.58 -2.55
C ASN A 115 -5.42 -17.12 -1.14
N TYR A 116 -5.83 -15.86 -0.98
CA TYR A 116 -6.52 -15.44 0.24
C TYR A 116 -7.96 -15.96 0.26
N THR A 117 -8.50 -16.16 1.46
CA THR A 117 -9.86 -16.64 1.69
C THR A 117 -10.70 -15.61 2.44
N ASN A 118 -12.03 -15.77 2.42
CA ASN A 118 -12.96 -14.88 3.14
C ASN A 118 -12.78 -13.40 2.80
N ILE A 119 -12.72 -13.08 1.51
CA ILE A 119 -12.50 -11.71 1.07
C ILE A 119 -13.85 -10.99 0.94
N LYS A 120 -13.99 -9.88 1.65
CA LYS A 120 -15.17 -9.02 1.62
C LYS A 120 -14.78 -7.67 1.04
N VAL A 121 -15.65 -7.12 0.20
CA VAL A 121 -15.48 -5.73 -0.27
C VAL A 121 -16.02 -4.80 0.82
N MET A 122 -15.23 -3.78 1.17
CA MET A 122 -15.65 -2.75 2.11
C MET A 122 -16.79 -1.92 1.50
N LYS A 123 -17.75 -1.54 2.32
CA LYS A 123 -18.81 -0.62 1.89
C LYS A 123 -18.26 0.78 1.61
N GLU A 124 -17.27 1.18 2.38
CA GLU A 124 -16.62 2.48 2.28
C GLU A 124 -15.10 2.31 2.36
N VAL A 125 -14.39 3.10 1.57
CA VAL A 125 -12.92 3.11 1.54
C VAL A 125 -12.43 4.20 2.49
N TYR A 126 -12.20 3.86 3.73
CA TYR A 126 -11.87 4.80 4.82
C TYR A 126 -10.74 5.76 4.49
N ARG A 127 -9.70 5.33 3.79
CA ARG A 127 -8.59 6.20 3.41
C ARG A 127 -8.96 7.27 2.39
N LEU A 128 -10.10 7.15 1.72
CA LEU A 128 -10.62 8.10 0.74
C LEU A 128 -11.84 8.87 1.26
N ASP A 129 -12.29 8.58 2.47
CA ASP A 129 -13.53 9.15 3.02
C ASP A 129 -13.47 10.68 3.12
N TYR A 130 -12.29 11.23 3.42
CA TYR A 130 -12.07 12.68 3.46
C TYR A 130 -12.38 13.39 2.14
N LEU A 131 -12.34 12.67 1.00
CA LEU A 131 -12.65 13.24 -0.31
C LEU A 131 -14.12 13.69 -0.42
N LYS A 132 -15.01 13.13 0.39
CA LYS A 132 -16.42 13.53 0.47
C LYS A 132 -16.58 14.99 0.97
N TYR A 133 -15.61 15.47 1.75
CA TYR A 133 -15.63 16.78 2.37
C TYR A 133 -14.84 17.84 1.59
N ILE A 134 -14.18 17.43 0.49
CA ILE A 134 -13.46 18.39 -0.37
C ILE A 134 -14.46 19.08 -1.27
N SER A 135 -14.65 20.39 -1.04
CA SER A 135 -15.44 21.23 -1.95
C SER A 135 -14.79 21.27 -3.34
N ARG A 136 -15.63 21.12 -4.37
CA ARG A 136 -15.20 21.27 -5.77
C ARG A 136 -15.22 22.72 -6.23
N ASP A 137 -15.65 23.66 -5.38
CA ASP A 137 -15.84 25.07 -5.73
C ASP A 137 -14.52 25.79 -6.04
N HIS A 138 -13.38 25.19 -5.64
CA HIS A 138 -12.05 25.74 -5.86
C HIS A 138 -11.34 25.18 -7.10
N ILE A 139 -12.00 24.37 -7.92
CA ILE A 139 -11.39 23.85 -9.14
C ILE A 139 -11.25 25.01 -10.14
N LYS A 140 -10.03 25.46 -10.33
CA LYS A 140 -9.70 26.48 -11.35
C LYS A 140 -9.74 25.82 -12.73
N LYS A 141 -10.65 26.26 -13.59
CA LYS A 141 -10.68 25.81 -14.99
C LYS A 141 -9.34 26.13 -15.67
N GLY A 142 -8.88 25.24 -16.53
CA GLY A 142 -7.61 25.41 -17.24
C GLY A 142 -6.37 25.10 -16.40
N THR A 143 -6.52 24.47 -15.21
CA THR A 143 -5.37 23.99 -14.45
C THR A 143 -5.26 22.48 -14.49
N VAL A 144 -4.02 21.97 -14.57
CA VAL A 144 -3.68 20.55 -14.58
C VAL A 144 -2.69 20.27 -13.44
N LEU A 145 -2.99 19.34 -12.57
CA LEU A 145 -2.04 18.86 -11.55
C LEU A 145 -1.36 17.58 -12.03
N ILE A 146 -0.04 17.60 -12.07
CA ILE A 146 0.79 16.44 -12.37
C ILE A 146 1.45 15.99 -11.07
N ALA A 147 0.90 14.93 -10.48
CA ALA A 147 1.43 14.36 -9.25
C ALA A 147 2.47 13.27 -9.59
N CYS A 148 3.74 13.61 -9.37
CA CYS A 148 4.84 12.71 -9.63
C CYS A 148 4.96 11.64 -8.55
N GLY A 149 5.25 10.41 -8.94
CA GLY A 149 5.65 9.33 -8.03
C GLY A 149 7.12 9.46 -7.60
N LEU A 150 7.59 8.44 -6.88
CA LEU A 150 8.95 8.46 -6.31
C LEU A 150 10.06 8.41 -7.38
N HIS A 151 9.82 7.70 -8.49
CA HIS A 151 10.85 7.37 -9.49
C HIS A 151 10.46 7.72 -10.92
N ASP A 152 9.30 8.31 -11.16
CA ASP A 152 8.71 8.52 -12.48
C ASP A 152 8.65 9.99 -12.91
N SER A 153 9.13 10.91 -12.08
CA SER A 153 9.05 12.35 -12.33
C SER A 153 9.60 12.76 -13.69
N LYS A 154 10.74 12.19 -14.08
CA LYS A 154 11.36 12.48 -15.36
C LYS A 154 10.53 11.94 -16.53
N ILE A 155 10.04 10.71 -16.41
CA ILE A 155 9.20 10.08 -17.45
C ILE A 155 7.94 10.90 -17.67
N LEU A 156 7.26 11.28 -16.58
CA LEU A 156 6.07 12.11 -16.65
C LEU A 156 6.36 13.49 -17.27
N LEU A 157 7.48 14.09 -16.91
CA LEU A 157 7.89 15.36 -17.46
C LEU A 157 8.12 15.27 -18.98
N ASP A 158 8.82 14.24 -19.44
CA ASP A 158 9.10 14.03 -20.86
C ASP A 158 7.81 13.77 -21.65
N GLU A 159 6.92 12.93 -21.12
CA GLU A 159 5.60 12.67 -21.73
C GLU A 159 4.74 13.94 -21.79
N MET A 160 4.76 14.76 -20.76
CA MET A 160 3.94 15.98 -20.70
C MET A 160 4.50 17.16 -21.47
N ARG A 161 5.78 17.16 -21.88
CA ARG A 161 6.41 18.29 -22.61
C ARG A 161 5.60 18.70 -23.84
N ARG A 162 5.17 17.73 -24.65
CA ARG A 162 4.38 17.96 -25.86
C ARG A 162 3.02 18.59 -25.50
N GLU A 163 2.34 18.02 -24.52
CA GLU A 163 1.03 18.52 -24.06
C GLU A 163 1.12 19.97 -23.56
N ILE A 164 2.14 20.26 -22.73
CA ILE A 164 2.39 21.60 -22.15
C ILE A 164 2.71 22.61 -23.26
N SER A 165 3.48 22.24 -24.28
CA SER A 165 3.87 23.13 -25.37
C SER A 165 2.71 23.50 -26.29
N ILE A 166 1.76 22.59 -26.47
CA ILE A 166 0.58 22.79 -27.33
C ILE A 166 -0.50 23.61 -26.61
N ASN A 167 -0.77 23.31 -25.33
CA ASN A 167 -1.86 23.91 -24.57
C ASN A 167 -1.35 25.04 -23.65
N LYS A 168 -0.89 26.14 -24.24
CA LYS A 168 -0.31 27.29 -23.55
C LYS A 168 -1.32 28.09 -22.71
N ASP A 169 -2.60 27.88 -22.94
CA ASP A 169 -3.72 28.46 -22.20
C ASP A 169 -3.97 27.77 -20.86
N ARG A 170 -3.34 26.62 -20.62
CA ARG A 170 -3.46 25.88 -19.36
C ARG A 170 -2.26 26.12 -18.47
N ILE A 171 -2.49 26.07 -17.16
CA ILE A 171 -1.44 26.13 -16.13
C ILE A 171 -1.21 24.75 -15.59
N TYR A 172 0.03 24.27 -15.65
CA TYR A 172 0.44 22.95 -15.18
C TYR A 172 1.18 23.08 -13.86
N TYR A 173 0.67 22.41 -12.82
CA TYR A 173 1.29 22.33 -11.52
C TYR A 173 1.98 20.98 -11.36
N PHE A 174 3.29 20.95 -11.20
CA PHE A 174 4.04 19.76 -10.83
C PHE A 174 4.15 19.64 -9.33
N LYS A 175 3.61 18.56 -8.77
CA LYS A 175 3.81 18.19 -7.39
C LYS A 175 4.77 17.01 -7.31
N LEU A 176 5.97 17.27 -6.81
CA LEU A 176 6.99 16.24 -6.66
C LEU A 176 6.70 15.35 -5.46
N HIS A 177 7.14 14.10 -5.54
CA HIS A 177 7.03 13.20 -4.40
C HIS A 177 7.97 13.66 -3.27
N PRO A 178 7.53 13.73 -1.99
CA PRO A 178 8.34 14.27 -0.89
C PRO A 178 9.68 13.55 -0.66
N ARG A 179 9.79 12.30 -1.11
CA ARG A 179 10.98 11.46 -0.96
C ARG A 179 11.80 11.32 -2.25
N SER A 180 11.41 11.97 -3.34
CA SER A 180 12.21 11.98 -4.57
C SER A 180 13.40 12.92 -4.44
N ASN A 181 14.44 12.70 -5.27
CA ASN A 181 15.49 13.70 -5.44
C ASN A 181 14.91 14.89 -6.19
N GLN A 182 14.51 15.91 -5.43
CA GLN A 182 13.77 17.05 -5.98
C GLN A 182 14.65 17.96 -6.82
N GLU A 183 15.92 18.12 -6.46
CA GLU A 183 16.84 19.09 -7.09
C GLU A 183 17.00 18.85 -8.58
N ASN A 184 17.29 17.63 -8.99
CA ASN A 184 17.44 17.30 -10.41
C ASN A 184 16.14 17.51 -11.20
N THR A 185 15.00 17.09 -10.62
CA THR A 185 13.70 17.26 -11.28
C THR A 185 13.29 18.72 -11.37
N LEU A 186 13.57 19.51 -10.34
CA LEU A 186 13.34 20.95 -10.34
C LEU A 186 14.15 21.65 -11.44
N ASN A 187 15.44 21.32 -11.56
CA ASN A 187 16.29 21.86 -12.62
C ASN A 187 15.76 21.51 -14.01
N GLU A 188 15.28 20.29 -14.21
CA GLU A 188 14.66 19.91 -15.48
C GLU A 188 13.36 20.67 -15.75
N ILE A 189 12.52 20.91 -14.75
CA ILE A 189 11.28 21.70 -14.87
C ILE A 189 11.61 23.16 -15.21
N TYR A 190 12.59 23.76 -14.53
CA TYR A 190 13.02 25.13 -14.82
C TYR A 190 13.63 25.27 -16.22
N ASN A 191 14.37 24.27 -16.69
CA ASN A 191 14.96 24.25 -18.02
C ASN A 191 13.93 24.14 -19.15
N ILE A 192 12.69 23.72 -18.86
CA ILE A 192 11.60 23.73 -19.85
C ILE A 192 11.23 25.15 -20.25
N ASN A 193 11.46 26.12 -19.36
CA ASN A 193 11.22 27.56 -19.57
C ASN A 193 9.86 27.90 -20.20
N LEU A 194 8.84 27.15 -19.83
CA LEU A 194 7.46 27.39 -20.26
C LEU A 194 6.73 28.16 -19.16
N GLY A 195 6.30 29.37 -19.42
CA GLY A 195 5.66 30.26 -18.45
C GLY A 195 4.36 29.74 -17.82
N ASN A 196 3.82 28.67 -18.39
CA ASN A 196 2.60 28.00 -17.91
C ASN A 196 2.87 26.78 -16.98
N VAL A 197 4.13 26.56 -16.59
CA VAL A 197 4.53 25.49 -15.64
C VAL A 197 4.83 26.09 -14.27
N LYS A 198 4.30 25.48 -13.23
CA LYS A 198 4.52 25.85 -11.82
C LYS A 198 4.80 24.63 -10.97
N ILE A 199 5.51 24.83 -9.87
CA ILE A 199 5.74 23.81 -8.85
C ILE A 199 4.71 24.04 -7.73
N ALA A 200 4.06 22.93 -7.27
CA ALA A 200 3.02 22.93 -6.25
C ALA A 200 3.57 22.43 -4.89
#